data_65a106a78f0e0f3e7fccbed346a7f001
#
_entry.id   65a106a78f0e0f3e7fccbed346a7f001
#
_cell.length_a   1.000
_cell.length_b   1.000
_cell.length_c   1.000
_cell.angle_alpha   90.00
_cell.angle_beta   90.00
_cell.angle_gamma   90.00
#
_symmetry.space_group_name_H-M   'P 1'
#
loop_
_entity.id
_entity.type
_entity.pdbx_description
1 polymer ?
#
loop_
_entity_poly.entity_id
_entity_poly.type
_entity_poly.pdbx_seq_one_letter_code
_entity_poly.pdbx_strand_id
1 'polypeptide(L)'
;EMQRSLVGSEMCIRDRDNGDIYVFSPSYAKTMADKRQQTTLDAGVVRIKAGTEEFDPDYYYSIEAQTGGKSFIRCWHITGDYFLLLMYDRPLTETGFTANQLAIYKGETGKLTYVTGLPSADLISGFGNTPYVENGYAYMAVTTTEGYPSIYKIDPVGAVATKGVSIEATQISGVGKLQPQN
;
A
#
# COMPACT_ATOMS: atom_id res chain seq x y z
N GLU A 1 -11.05 15.00 17.14
CA GLU A 1 -9.82 14.34 17.68
C GLU A 1 -9.06 13.57 16.61
N MET A 2 -9.72 12.91 15.66
CA MET A 2 -9.07 12.17 14.57
C MET A 2 -8.16 13.04 13.67
N GLN A 3 -8.55 14.29 13.41
CA GLN A 3 -7.79 15.22 12.56
C GLN A 3 -6.40 15.58 13.13
N ARG A 4 -6.23 15.63 14.45
CA ARG A 4 -4.94 15.98 15.08
C ARG A 4 -3.94 14.84 15.11
N SER A 5 -4.38 13.59 15.02
CA SER A 5 -3.53 12.41 15.12
C SER A 5 -2.92 11.98 13.79
N LEU A 6 -3.43 12.48 12.67
CA LEU A 6 -2.86 12.22 11.33
C LEU A 6 -1.64 13.09 11.03
N VAL A 7 -1.34 14.10 11.86
CA VAL A 7 -0.20 15.00 11.69
C VAL A 7 1.05 14.33 12.29
N GLY A 8 1.97 13.90 11.45
CA GLY A 8 3.28 13.38 11.87
C GLY A 8 3.61 11.95 11.43
N SER A 9 2.67 11.23 10.80
CA SER A 9 2.95 9.98 10.10
C SER A 9 3.07 10.23 8.59
N GLU A 10 3.87 9.43 7.89
CA GLU A 10 3.90 9.49 6.42
C GLU A 10 2.49 9.18 5.90
N MET A 11 1.83 10.18 5.34
CA MET A 11 0.50 10.07 4.77
C MET A 11 0.60 9.90 3.26
N CYS A 12 -0.07 8.88 2.73
CA CYS A 12 -0.32 8.78 1.30
C CYS A 12 -1.67 9.45 1.00
N ILE A 13 -1.63 10.61 0.32
CA ILE A 13 -2.84 11.28 -0.18
C ILE A 13 -2.97 10.92 -1.66
N ARG A 14 -4.15 10.46 -2.05
CA ARG A 14 -4.43 10.09 -3.45
C ARG A 14 -5.78 10.68 -3.86
N ASP A 15 -5.72 11.50 -4.90
CA ASP A 15 -6.88 11.98 -5.63
C ASP A 15 -7.37 10.89 -6.60
N ARG A 16 -8.66 10.90 -6.85
CA ARG A 16 -9.32 9.94 -7.72
C ARG A 16 -10.04 10.60 -8.88
N ASP A 17 -10.36 9.80 -9.91
CA ASP A 17 -11.06 10.26 -11.11
C ASP A 17 -12.41 10.93 -10.81
N ASN A 18 -13.04 10.58 -9.67
CA ASN A 18 -14.29 11.21 -9.21
C ASN A 18 -14.06 12.43 -8.29
N GLY A 19 -12.78 12.80 -8.04
CA GLY A 19 -12.42 13.93 -7.19
C GLY A 19 -12.42 13.65 -5.68
N ASP A 20 -12.74 12.42 -5.22
CA ASP A 20 -12.60 12.04 -3.82
C ASP A 20 -11.12 11.90 -3.45
N ILE A 21 -10.72 12.39 -2.28
CA ILE A 21 -9.37 12.27 -1.76
C ILE A 21 -9.36 11.21 -0.65
N TYR A 22 -8.54 10.18 -0.79
CA TYR A 22 -8.31 9.17 0.22
C TYR A 22 -6.99 9.43 0.93
N VAL A 23 -7.05 9.49 2.26
CA VAL A 23 -5.90 9.73 3.12
C VAL A 23 -5.59 8.47 3.91
N PHE A 24 -4.43 7.89 3.64
CA PHE A 24 -3.95 6.65 4.24
C PHE A 24 -2.97 6.98 5.37
N SER A 25 -3.28 6.55 6.59
CA SER A 25 -2.41 6.70 7.76
C SER A 25 -1.87 5.34 8.19
N PRO A 26 -0.55 5.10 8.11
CA PRO A 26 0.05 3.84 8.53
C PRO A 26 0.22 3.73 10.05
N SER A 27 -0.11 4.77 10.81
CA SER A 27 0.05 4.84 12.28
C SER A 27 1.47 4.51 12.76
N TYR A 28 2.48 4.82 11.96
CA TYR A 28 3.90 4.55 12.26
C TYR A 28 4.35 5.24 13.56
N ALA A 29 3.64 6.29 13.98
CA ALA A 29 3.87 6.96 15.26
C ALA A 29 3.73 6.01 16.49
N LYS A 30 3.12 4.84 16.35
CA LYS A 30 3.13 3.79 17.38
C LYS A 30 4.54 3.31 17.75
N THR A 31 5.51 3.45 16.83
CA THR A 31 6.91 3.03 17.02
C THR A 31 7.82 4.09 17.63
N MET A 32 7.31 5.32 17.84
CA MET A 32 8.11 6.42 18.36
C MET A 32 8.57 6.17 19.80
N ALA A 33 9.84 6.48 20.07
CA ALA A 33 10.43 6.31 21.41
C ALA A 33 9.83 7.31 22.42
N ASP A 34 9.53 8.54 21.98
CA ASP A 34 8.89 9.57 22.82
C ASP A 34 7.38 9.32 22.89
N LYS A 35 6.89 8.96 24.04
CA LYS A 35 5.47 8.70 24.32
C LYS A 35 4.54 9.84 23.95
N ARG A 36 5.02 11.09 23.95
CA ARG A 36 4.22 12.27 23.54
C ARG A 36 3.96 12.30 22.03
N GLN A 37 4.76 11.59 21.26
CA GLN A 37 4.66 11.47 19.79
C GLN A 37 3.93 10.18 19.38
N GLN A 38 3.63 9.28 20.31
CA GLN A 38 2.92 8.05 20.02
C GLN A 38 1.45 8.31 19.72
N THR A 39 0.89 7.54 18.80
CA THR A 39 -0.54 7.44 18.56
C THR A 39 -1.09 6.14 19.09
N THR A 40 -2.33 6.16 19.54
CA THR A 40 -3.11 4.97 19.89
C THR A 40 -4.10 4.58 18.79
N LEU A 41 -4.21 5.42 17.73
CA LEU A 41 -5.13 5.17 16.63
C LEU A 41 -4.56 4.10 15.69
N ASP A 42 -5.47 3.29 15.16
CA ASP A 42 -5.12 2.27 14.19
C ASP A 42 -4.68 2.86 12.85
N ALA A 43 -3.84 2.11 12.14
CA ALA A 43 -3.63 2.36 10.73
C ALA A 43 -4.96 2.25 10.00
N GLY A 44 -5.30 3.27 9.21
CA GLY A 44 -6.61 3.34 8.60
C GLY A 44 -6.69 4.34 7.44
N VAL A 45 -7.89 4.46 6.91
CA VAL A 45 -8.18 5.31 5.75
C VAL A 45 -9.35 6.21 6.09
N VAL A 46 -9.20 7.50 5.82
CA VAL A 46 -10.27 8.51 5.84
C VAL A 46 -10.44 9.09 4.45
N ARG A 47 -11.58 9.73 4.20
CA ARG A 47 -11.92 10.30 2.88
C ARG A 47 -12.34 11.75 3.02
N ILE A 48 -12.01 12.55 2.01
CA ILE A 48 -12.59 13.85 1.72
C ILE A 48 -13.41 13.69 0.44
N LYS A 49 -14.72 13.96 0.48
CA LYS A 49 -15.58 13.84 -0.70
C LYS A 49 -15.30 14.96 -1.70
N ALA A 50 -15.45 14.66 -2.98
CA ALA A 50 -15.36 15.66 -4.04
C ALA A 50 -16.26 16.88 -3.75
N GLY A 51 -15.70 18.08 -3.93
CA GLY A 51 -16.40 19.34 -3.69
C GLY A 51 -16.56 19.72 -2.21
N THR A 52 -15.89 19.01 -1.28
CA THR A 52 -15.81 19.37 0.13
C THR A 52 -14.37 19.61 0.55
N GLU A 53 -14.18 20.29 1.70
CA GLU A 53 -12.85 20.53 2.29
C GLU A 53 -12.70 19.83 3.65
N GLU A 54 -13.69 19.02 4.05
CA GLU A 54 -13.74 18.34 5.34
C GLU A 54 -13.73 16.83 5.17
N PHE A 55 -13.20 16.13 6.18
CA PHE A 55 -13.27 14.68 6.22
C PHE A 55 -14.73 14.20 6.31
N ASP A 56 -15.04 13.19 5.51
CA ASP A 56 -16.30 12.46 5.57
C ASP A 56 -16.44 11.77 6.93
N PRO A 57 -17.39 12.20 7.79
CA PRO A 57 -17.51 11.66 9.14
C PRO A 57 -17.95 10.19 9.17
N ASP A 58 -18.57 9.72 8.10
CA ASP A 58 -19.06 8.36 7.98
C ASP A 58 -18.03 7.41 7.32
N TYR A 59 -16.84 7.94 6.95
CA TYR A 59 -15.82 7.17 6.28
C TYR A 59 -14.53 7.06 7.11
N TYR A 60 -14.43 5.98 7.86
CA TYR A 60 -13.20 5.53 8.48
C TYR A 60 -13.14 4.01 8.44
N TYR A 61 -12.07 3.46 7.87
CA TYR A 61 -11.81 2.03 7.85
C TYR A 61 -10.46 1.73 8.48
N SER A 62 -10.46 0.97 9.57
CA SER A 62 -9.25 0.47 10.21
C SER A 62 -8.66 -0.67 9.37
N ILE A 63 -7.42 -0.51 8.92
CA ILE A 63 -6.64 -1.55 8.27
C ILE A 63 -6.18 -2.58 9.31
N GLU A 64 -5.78 -2.14 10.49
CA GLU A 64 -5.36 -3.04 11.58
C GLU A 64 -6.48 -3.97 12.02
N ALA A 65 -7.73 -3.50 12.10
CA ALA A 65 -8.88 -4.34 12.45
C ALA A 65 -9.11 -5.47 11.43
N GLN A 66 -8.84 -5.20 10.14
CA GLN A 66 -9.02 -6.20 9.07
C GLN A 66 -7.85 -7.18 8.96
N THR A 67 -6.69 -6.87 9.54
CA THR A 67 -5.43 -7.60 9.31
C THR A 67 -4.84 -8.24 10.57
N GLY A 68 -5.55 -8.15 11.70
CA GLY A 68 -5.02 -8.62 12.98
C GLY A 68 -3.89 -7.74 13.52
N GLY A 69 -4.02 -6.41 13.38
CA GLY A 69 -3.09 -5.42 13.93
C GLY A 69 -1.96 -5.02 12.98
N LYS A 70 -1.94 -5.51 11.74
CA LYS A 70 -0.88 -5.16 10.78
C LYS A 70 -1.15 -3.81 10.13
N SER A 71 -0.06 -3.08 9.87
CA SER A 71 -0.07 -1.81 9.17
C SER A 71 0.59 -1.95 7.78
N PHE A 72 0.75 -0.82 7.11
CA PHE A 72 1.40 -0.72 5.79
C PHE A 72 2.46 0.38 5.82
N ILE A 73 3.37 0.38 4.83
CA ILE A 73 4.40 1.42 4.70
C ILE A 73 4.21 2.29 3.46
N ARG A 74 3.58 1.76 2.41
CA ARG A 74 3.35 2.48 1.15
C ARG A 74 1.97 2.19 0.60
N CYS A 75 1.46 3.17 -0.14
CA CYS A 75 0.19 3.09 -0.85
C CYS A 75 0.36 3.69 -2.25
N TRP A 76 -0.19 3.03 -3.26
CA TRP A 76 -0.22 3.51 -4.64
C TRP A 76 -1.61 3.34 -5.23
N HIS A 77 -2.09 4.37 -5.90
CA HIS A 77 -3.32 4.29 -6.67
C HIS A 77 -3.08 3.47 -7.95
N ILE A 78 -4.01 2.58 -8.28
CA ILE A 78 -3.94 1.78 -9.52
C ILE A 78 -4.96 2.27 -10.53
N THR A 79 -6.24 2.19 -10.19
CA THR A 79 -7.34 2.56 -11.08
C THR A 79 -8.64 2.70 -10.29
N GLY A 80 -9.52 3.58 -10.72
CA GLY A 80 -10.81 3.78 -10.05
C GLY A 80 -10.61 4.02 -8.55
N ASP A 81 -11.13 3.13 -7.70
CA ASP A 81 -10.98 3.16 -6.23
C ASP A 81 -10.10 2.03 -5.67
N TYR A 82 -9.23 1.48 -6.51
CA TYR A 82 -8.30 0.45 -6.11
C TYR A 82 -6.92 1.01 -5.80
N PHE A 83 -6.41 0.66 -4.63
CA PHE A 83 -5.10 1.05 -4.15
C PHE A 83 -4.27 -0.20 -3.81
N LEU A 84 -2.99 -0.17 -4.16
CA LEU A 84 -2.02 -1.20 -3.77
C LEU A 84 -1.31 -0.73 -2.51
N LEU A 85 -1.28 -1.58 -1.48
CA LEU A 85 -0.58 -1.33 -0.23
C LEU A 85 0.58 -2.31 -0.07
N LEU A 86 1.72 -1.79 0.40
CA LEU A 86 2.83 -2.61 0.89
C LEU A 86 2.66 -2.79 2.39
N MET A 87 2.32 -4.01 2.79
CA MET A 87 1.92 -4.38 4.14
C MET A 87 3.09 -4.95 4.94
N TYR A 88 3.10 -4.65 6.24
CA TYR A 88 3.96 -5.35 7.18
C TYR A 88 3.46 -6.78 7.46
N ASP A 89 4.39 -7.67 7.77
CA ASP A 89 4.11 -9.09 8.08
C ASP A 89 3.50 -9.29 9.48
N ARG A 90 3.67 -8.32 10.37
CA ARG A 90 3.18 -8.34 11.77
C ARG A 90 2.85 -6.93 12.29
N PRO A 91 2.19 -6.80 13.44
CA PRO A 91 1.90 -5.52 14.07
C PRO A 91 3.15 -4.68 14.34
N LEU A 92 3.04 -3.35 14.23
CA LEU A 92 4.15 -2.43 14.53
C LEU A 92 4.56 -2.43 16.02
N THR A 93 3.73 -2.98 16.89
CA THR A 93 4.03 -3.18 18.32
C THR A 93 4.95 -4.35 18.58
N GLU A 94 5.16 -5.22 17.61
CA GLU A 94 6.07 -6.34 17.66
C GLU A 94 7.43 -5.95 17.07
N THR A 95 8.50 -6.62 17.53
CA THR A 95 9.85 -6.40 16.99
C THR A 95 10.08 -7.20 15.71
N GLY A 96 10.94 -6.68 14.83
CA GLY A 96 11.36 -7.39 13.61
C GLY A 96 10.32 -7.46 12.52
N PHE A 97 9.37 -6.49 12.47
CA PHE A 97 8.42 -6.39 11.37
C PHE A 97 9.12 -6.10 10.05
N THR A 98 8.63 -6.69 8.98
CA THR A 98 9.15 -6.56 7.60
C THR A 98 8.01 -6.28 6.64
N ALA A 99 8.23 -5.40 5.68
CA ALA A 99 7.25 -5.11 4.64
C ALA A 99 7.46 -6.04 3.45
N ASN A 100 6.78 -7.19 3.46
CA ASN A 100 6.95 -8.27 2.49
C ASN A 100 5.64 -8.84 1.92
N GLN A 101 4.52 -8.13 2.11
CA GLN A 101 3.22 -8.52 1.58
C GLN A 101 2.58 -7.39 0.78
N LEU A 102 1.79 -7.72 -0.23
CA LEU A 102 0.97 -6.77 -0.95
C LEU A 102 -0.51 -7.02 -0.68
N ALA A 103 -1.29 -5.94 -0.59
CA ALA A 103 -2.74 -6.01 -0.49
C ALA A 103 -3.41 -4.97 -1.38
N ILE A 104 -4.61 -5.27 -1.84
CA ILE A 104 -5.49 -4.34 -2.54
C ILE A 104 -6.49 -3.78 -1.53
N TYR A 105 -6.58 -2.47 -1.47
CA TYR A 105 -7.63 -1.76 -0.75
C TYR A 105 -8.63 -1.19 -1.74
N LYS A 106 -9.92 -1.47 -1.54
CA LYS A 106 -11.01 -0.91 -2.34
C LYS A 106 -11.66 0.26 -1.59
N GLY A 107 -11.52 1.48 -2.12
CA GLY A 107 -11.95 2.72 -1.47
C GLY A 107 -13.43 2.78 -1.18
N GLU A 108 -14.30 2.41 -2.12
CA GLU A 108 -15.75 2.46 -1.95
C GLU A 108 -16.25 1.65 -0.74
N THR A 109 -15.68 0.47 -0.54
CA THR A 109 -16.12 -0.49 0.48
C THR A 109 -15.24 -0.55 1.71
N GLY A 110 -14.06 0.09 1.67
CA GLY A 110 -13.05 -0.02 2.72
C GLY A 110 -12.44 -1.41 2.87
N LYS A 111 -12.69 -2.33 1.92
CA LYS A 111 -12.24 -3.72 1.99
C LYS A 111 -10.77 -3.84 1.59
N LEU A 112 -10.00 -4.56 2.41
CA LEU A 112 -8.64 -4.96 2.12
C LEU A 112 -8.57 -6.45 1.77
N THR A 113 -7.82 -6.79 0.71
CA THR A 113 -7.64 -8.17 0.25
C THR A 113 -6.16 -8.39 -0.08
N TYR A 114 -5.52 -9.38 0.54
CA TYR A 114 -4.14 -9.71 0.22
C TYR A 114 -4.00 -10.24 -1.21
N VAL A 115 -2.92 -9.82 -1.88
CA VAL A 115 -2.59 -10.27 -3.24
C VAL A 115 -2.08 -11.70 -3.20
N THR A 116 -2.70 -12.56 -4.00
CA THR A 116 -2.28 -13.95 -4.21
C THR A 116 -1.41 -14.08 -5.46
N GLY A 117 -0.75 -15.22 -5.66
CA GLY A 117 0.10 -15.47 -6.84
C GLY A 117 1.51 -14.88 -6.77
N LEU A 118 1.87 -14.23 -5.65
CA LEU A 118 3.23 -13.83 -5.32
C LEU A 118 4.02 -15.02 -4.74
N PRO A 119 5.36 -14.96 -4.73
CA PRO A 119 6.17 -15.88 -3.92
C PRO A 119 5.76 -15.86 -2.46
N SER A 120 6.10 -16.91 -1.74
CA SER A 120 5.92 -16.97 -0.28
C SER A 120 6.60 -15.77 0.41
N ALA A 121 5.96 -15.17 1.40
CA ALA A 121 6.41 -13.93 2.04
C ALA A 121 7.81 -14.06 2.68
N ASP A 122 8.18 -15.24 3.14
CA ASP A 122 9.50 -15.57 3.69
C ASP A 122 10.62 -15.57 2.63
N LEU A 123 10.28 -15.79 1.37
CA LEU A 123 11.20 -15.71 0.24
C LEU A 123 11.33 -14.29 -0.34
N ILE A 124 10.39 -13.40 -0.05
CA ILE A 124 10.42 -12.03 -0.58
C ILE A 124 11.41 -11.22 0.23
N SER A 125 12.49 -10.77 -0.41
CA SER A 125 13.49 -9.87 0.18
C SER A 125 13.21 -8.39 -0.09
N GLY A 126 12.32 -8.06 -1.03
CA GLY A 126 11.91 -6.69 -1.29
C GLY A 126 11.03 -6.50 -2.52
N PHE A 127 10.45 -5.32 -2.59
CA PHE A 127 9.67 -4.83 -3.73
C PHE A 127 10.34 -3.60 -4.35
N GLY A 128 10.03 -3.35 -5.61
CA GLY A 128 10.39 -2.08 -6.25
C GLY A 128 9.80 -0.87 -5.50
N ASN A 129 10.47 0.29 -5.62
CA ASN A 129 10.04 1.50 -4.90
C ASN A 129 8.67 2.00 -5.35
N THR A 130 8.36 1.83 -6.63
CA THR A 130 7.11 2.30 -7.24
C THR A 130 6.67 1.30 -8.32
N PRO A 131 5.41 0.88 -8.33
CA PRO A 131 4.86 0.11 -9.43
C PRO A 131 4.67 1.01 -10.66
N TYR A 132 4.78 0.43 -11.85
CA TYR A 132 4.26 1.03 -13.05
C TYR A 132 2.77 0.68 -13.18
N VAL A 133 1.94 1.67 -13.52
CA VAL A 133 0.50 1.47 -13.66
C VAL A 133 0.09 1.74 -15.10
N GLU A 134 -0.56 0.78 -15.75
CA GLU A 134 -1.08 0.90 -17.11
C GLU A 134 -2.32 0.00 -17.29
N ASN A 135 -3.32 0.53 -18.00
CA ASN A 135 -4.57 -0.18 -18.34
C ASN A 135 -5.28 -0.83 -17.13
N GLY A 136 -5.24 -0.17 -15.97
CA GLY A 136 -5.91 -0.66 -14.77
C GLY A 136 -5.15 -1.76 -14.01
N TYR A 137 -3.92 -2.06 -14.38
CA TYR A 137 -3.05 -3.02 -13.70
C TYR A 137 -1.82 -2.34 -13.10
N ALA A 138 -1.31 -2.91 -12.02
CA ALA A 138 -0.01 -2.50 -11.48
C ALA A 138 1.07 -3.53 -11.87
N TYR A 139 2.26 -3.05 -12.21
CA TYR A 139 3.44 -3.87 -12.51
C TYR A 139 4.49 -3.60 -11.45
N MET A 140 4.71 -4.57 -10.56
CA MET A 140 5.60 -4.46 -9.41
C MET A 140 6.80 -5.38 -9.57
N ALA A 141 7.98 -4.84 -9.34
CA ALA A 141 9.19 -5.64 -9.21
C ALA A 141 9.20 -6.37 -7.87
N VAL A 142 9.47 -7.65 -7.88
CA VAL A 142 9.61 -8.50 -6.70
C VAL A 142 10.97 -9.14 -6.70
N THR A 143 11.74 -8.94 -5.63
CA THR A 143 13.04 -9.55 -5.39
C THR A 143 12.87 -10.64 -4.35
N THR A 144 13.43 -11.81 -4.61
CA THR A 144 13.38 -12.95 -3.71
C THR A 144 14.79 -13.35 -3.27
N THR A 145 14.90 -14.10 -2.20
CA THR A 145 16.15 -14.69 -1.72
C THR A 145 16.68 -15.77 -2.64
N GLU A 146 15.83 -16.28 -3.54
CA GLU A 146 16.17 -17.34 -4.50
C GLU A 146 15.84 -16.88 -5.93
N GLY A 147 16.80 -17.08 -6.85
CA GLY A 147 16.62 -16.73 -8.27
C GLY A 147 16.69 -15.24 -8.57
N TYR A 148 16.30 -14.88 -9.79
CA TYR A 148 16.33 -13.49 -10.26
C TYR A 148 15.05 -12.73 -9.92
N PRO A 149 15.15 -11.40 -9.67
CA PRO A 149 13.99 -10.53 -9.56
C PRO A 149 13.07 -10.64 -10.76
N SER A 150 11.79 -10.52 -10.52
CA SER A 150 10.77 -10.63 -11.57
C SER A 150 9.76 -9.52 -11.49
N ILE A 151 9.19 -9.13 -12.63
CA ILE A 151 8.07 -8.19 -12.68
C ILE A 151 6.77 -8.98 -12.57
N TYR A 152 5.91 -8.60 -11.65
CA TYR A 152 4.58 -9.18 -11.48
C TYR A 152 3.51 -8.19 -11.95
N LYS A 153 2.59 -8.67 -12.79
CA LYS A 153 1.37 -7.96 -13.14
C LYS A 153 0.31 -8.24 -12.09
N ILE A 154 -0.25 -7.21 -11.48
CA ILE A 154 -1.24 -7.30 -10.41
C ILE A 154 -2.59 -6.83 -10.94
N ASP A 155 -3.59 -7.71 -10.88
CA ASP A 155 -4.99 -7.40 -11.12
C ASP A 155 -5.62 -6.92 -9.80
N PRO A 156 -6.04 -5.63 -9.71
CA PRO A 156 -6.64 -5.11 -8.48
C PRO A 156 -8.02 -5.68 -8.20
N VAL A 157 -8.78 -6.06 -9.23
CA VAL A 157 -10.15 -6.57 -9.04
C VAL A 157 -10.14 -7.96 -8.41
N GLY A 158 -9.28 -8.84 -8.93
CA GLY A 158 -9.13 -10.19 -8.40
C GLY A 158 -8.15 -10.30 -7.23
N ALA A 159 -7.38 -9.24 -6.94
CA ALA A 159 -6.23 -9.27 -6.02
C ALA A 159 -5.26 -10.41 -6.34
N VAL A 160 -4.91 -10.56 -7.63
CA VAL A 160 -4.06 -11.65 -8.13
C VAL A 160 -2.85 -11.08 -8.84
N ALA A 161 -1.67 -11.62 -8.51
CA ALA A 161 -0.42 -11.35 -9.19
C ALA A 161 -0.08 -12.49 -10.16
N THR A 162 0.35 -12.13 -11.35
CA THR A 162 0.86 -13.06 -12.37
C THR A 162 2.32 -12.74 -12.63
N LYS A 163 3.18 -13.74 -12.52
CA LYS A 163 4.61 -13.61 -12.80
C LYS A 163 4.83 -13.28 -14.28
N GLY A 164 5.57 -12.21 -14.55
CA GLY A 164 6.02 -11.81 -15.87
C GLY A 164 7.52 -12.14 -16.08
N VAL A 165 8.24 -11.18 -16.66
CA VAL A 165 9.66 -11.33 -17.01
C VAL A 165 10.53 -11.38 -15.76
N SER A 166 11.52 -12.28 -15.76
CA SER A 166 12.64 -12.29 -14.80
C SER A 166 13.83 -11.57 -15.42
N ILE A 167 14.56 -10.83 -14.62
CA ILE A 167 15.69 -10.01 -15.07
C ILE A 167 16.94 -10.43 -14.29
N GLU A 168 18.02 -10.74 -15.00
CA GLU A 168 19.31 -11.06 -14.38
C GLU A 168 19.91 -9.80 -13.73
N ALA A 169 19.59 -9.61 -12.48
CA ALA A 169 19.99 -8.48 -11.65
C ALA A 169 19.94 -8.90 -10.17
N THR A 170 20.54 -8.11 -9.31
CA THR A 170 20.43 -8.31 -7.86
C THR A 170 19.10 -7.78 -7.30
N GLN A 171 18.61 -6.69 -7.89
CA GLN A 171 17.30 -6.10 -7.55
C GLN A 171 16.78 -5.25 -8.70
N ILE A 172 15.49 -4.96 -8.70
CA ILE A 172 14.84 -4.02 -9.60
C ILE A 172 14.19 -2.94 -8.74
N SER A 173 14.68 -1.69 -8.85
CA SER A 173 14.18 -0.58 -8.03
C SER A 173 12.88 0.01 -8.54
N GLY A 174 12.62 -0.08 -9.85
CA GLY A 174 11.41 0.49 -10.45
C GLY A 174 11.11 -0.11 -11.82
N VAL A 175 9.88 0.08 -12.25
CA VAL A 175 9.37 -0.32 -13.57
C VAL A 175 8.78 0.91 -14.24
N GLY A 176 9.02 1.08 -15.53
CA GLY A 176 8.49 2.20 -16.30
C GLY A 176 8.44 1.89 -17.78
N LYS A 177 7.64 2.66 -18.51
CA LYS A 177 7.54 2.60 -19.96
C LYS A 177 8.17 3.85 -20.57
N LEU A 178 9.05 3.65 -21.52
CA LEU A 178 9.60 4.76 -22.28
C LEU A 178 8.53 5.30 -23.24
N GLN A 179 8.32 6.60 -23.20
CA GLN A 179 7.47 7.27 -24.18
C GLN A 179 8.34 7.59 -25.41
N PRO A 180 7.84 7.36 -26.65
CA PRO A 180 8.51 7.84 -27.85
C PRO A 180 8.64 9.36 -27.75
N GLN A 181 9.82 9.88 -28.00
CA GLN A 181 9.99 11.33 -28.20
C GLN A 181 9.39 11.67 -29.58
N ASN A 182 8.36 12.50 -29.61
CA ASN A 182 7.82 13.08 -30.84
C ASN A 182 8.73 14.19 -31.33
#